data_6c386b7dc84fcfe0449030a9896c68dc
#
_entry.id   6c386b7dc84fcfe0449030a9896c68dc
#
_cell.length_a   1.000
_cell.length_b   1.000
_cell.length_c   1.000
_cell.angle_alpha   90.00
_cell.angle_beta   90.00
_cell.angle_gamma   90.00
#
_symmetry.space_group_name_H-M   'P 1'
#
loop_
_entity.id
_entity.type
_entity.pdbx_description
1 polymer ?
#
loop_
_entity_poly.entity_id
_entity_poly.type
_entity_poly.pdbx_seq_one_letter_code
_entity_poly.pdbx_strand_id
1 'polypeptide(L)'
;FYTDKSDNVKIEDGLLKITAKKENFNGKEYTSARLNTMDKYEFTYGKVEVRAKIPNGKGLWPAIWLLGANELDVGWPLCGEMDILEHGDWVKETTSNDEGLVSSAVHYHESQNLFQYESLPNTIFGPNPNGHWVRGERVIDNPYDQFHIFSIQWSPEKIEFFIDEIKHLEFPILSNPNTPFNKPFFILINLAVGGHFTDYYIDPNFSEATFEIDYVRVYQ
;
A
#
# COMPACT_ATOMS: atom_id res chain seq x y z
N PHE A 1 4.39 14.71 -8.83
CA PHE A 1 4.10 15.66 -7.74
C PHE A 1 2.69 15.43 -7.21
N TYR A 2 2.51 15.33 -5.88
CA TYR A 2 1.18 15.25 -5.29
C TYR A 2 0.58 16.63 -5.09
N THR A 3 -0.71 16.79 -5.43
CA THR A 3 -1.45 18.04 -5.33
C THR A 3 -2.79 17.80 -4.62
N ASP A 4 -3.41 18.89 -4.19
CA ASP A 4 -4.77 18.93 -3.63
C ASP A 4 -5.81 19.48 -4.64
N LYS A 5 -5.42 19.59 -5.93
CA LYS A 5 -6.31 20.06 -6.98
C LYS A 5 -7.47 19.08 -7.22
N SER A 6 -8.63 19.59 -7.55
CA SER A 6 -9.81 18.79 -7.92
C SER A 6 -9.58 17.88 -9.13
N ASP A 7 -8.59 18.20 -9.97
CA ASP A 7 -8.18 17.37 -11.10
C ASP A 7 -7.41 16.11 -10.67
N ASN A 8 -6.77 16.14 -9.50
CA ASN A 8 -6.03 15.00 -8.96
C ASN A 8 -6.77 14.28 -7.84
N VAL A 9 -7.64 14.96 -7.07
CA VAL A 9 -8.40 14.34 -6.00
C VAL A 9 -9.76 14.97 -5.84
N LYS A 10 -10.83 14.16 -5.85
CA LYS A 10 -12.21 14.62 -5.66
C LYS A 10 -13.11 13.49 -5.16
N ILE A 11 -14.26 13.88 -4.59
CA ILE A 11 -15.39 12.97 -4.39
C ILE A 11 -16.37 13.22 -5.54
N GLU A 12 -16.70 12.18 -6.27
CA GLU A 12 -17.63 12.21 -7.40
C GLU A 12 -18.37 10.88 -7.49
N ASP A 13 -19.69 10.93 -7.68
CA ASP A 13 -20.56 9.75 -7.75
C ASP A 13 -20.46 8.82 -6.52
N GLY A 14 -20.19 9.38 -5.35
CA GLY A 14 -20.00 8.63 -4.10
C GLY A 14 -18.62 7.98 -3.95
N LEU A 15 -17.71 8.15 -4.90
CA LEU A 15 -16.36 7.58 -4.89
C LEU A 15 -15.32 8.66 -4.58
N LEU A 16 -14.30 8.31 -3.81
CA LEU A 16 -13.04 9.06 -3.80
C LEU A 16 -12.26 8.67 -5.06
N LYS A 17 -11.97 9.65 -5.91
CA LYS A 17 -11.19 9.47 -7.14
C LYS A 17 -9.83 10.17 -6.98
N ILE A 18 -8.76 9.40 -7.13
CA ILE A 18 -7.38 9.90 -7.20
C ILE A 18 -6.91 9.71 -8.64
N THR A 19 -6.67 10.81 -9.35
CA THR A 19 -6.29 10.79 -10.77
C THR A 19 -4.84 11.21 -10.94
N ALA A 20 -4.04 10.30 -11.48
CA ALA A 20 -2.71 10.60 -11.97
C ALA A 20 -2.77 11.16 -13.39
N LYS A 21 -2.03 12.22 -13.69
CA LYS A 21 -2.05 12.92 -14.99
C LYS A 21 -0.64 13.20 -15.47
N LYS A 22 -0.44 13.10 -16.78
CA LYS A 22 0.77 13.59 -17.44
C LYS A 22 0.61 15.08 -17.72
N GLU A 23 1.20 15.88 -16.87
CA GLU A 23 1.22 17.35 -17.01
C GLU A 23 2.44 17.94 -16.34
N ASN A 24 2.97 19.03 -16.91
CA ASN A 24 4.07 19.76 -16.28
C ASN A 24 3.57 20.57 -15.08
N PHE A 25 4.07 20.24 -13.90
CA PHE A 25 3.76 20.97 -12.68
C PHE A 25 5.00 21.05 -11.76
N ASN A 26 5.42 22.26 -11.42
CA ASN A 26 6.59 22.52 -10.56
C ASN A 26 7.86 21.73 -10.99
N GLY A 27 8.11 21.64 -12.31
CA GLY A 27 9.27 20.95 -12.87
C GLY A 27 9.18 19.42 -12.83
N LYS A 28 7.99 18.86 -12.56
CA LYS A 28 7.68 17.43 -12.65
C LYS A 28 6.71 17.20 -13.82
N GLU A 29 6.84 16.03 -14.46
CA GLU A 29 6.05 15.65 -15.64
C GLU A 29 4.71 15.00 -15.32
N TYR A 30 4.46 14.69 -14.03
CA TYR A 30 3.24 14.01 -13.58
C TYR A 30 2.73 14.65 -12.30
N THR A 31 1.40 14.71 -12.20
CA THR A 31 0.67 15.06 -10.98
C THR A 31 -0.21 13.90 -10.53
N SER A 32 -0.49 13.81 -9.24
CA SER A 32 -1.41 12.87 -8.62
C SER A 32 -1.79 13.36 -7.23
N ALA A 33 -2.34 12.49 -6.37
CA ALA A 33 -2.60 12.84 -4.99
C ALA A 33 -2.22 11.72 -4.00
N ARG A 34 -1.93 12.15 -2.75
CA ARG A 34 -1.74 11.32 -1.57
C ARG A 34 -2.54 11.93 -0.43
N LEU A 35 -3.40 11.11 0.18
CA LEU A 35 -4.20 11.47 1.35
C LEU A 35 -3.68 10.71 2.56
N ASN A 36 -3.83 11.31 3.75
CA ASN A 36 -3.53 10.63 5.01
C ASN A 36 -4.47 11.09 6.13
N THR A 37 -4.48 10.31 7.21
CA THR A 37 -5.24 10.61 8.44
C THR A 37 -4.35 11.01 9.61
N MET A 38 -3.06 11.33 9.39
CA MET A 38 -2.13 11.77 10.41
C MET A 38 -2.71 12.95 11.20
N ASP A 39 -2.60 12.93 12.52
CA ASP A 39 -3.13 13.93 13.48
C ASP A 39 -4.68 14.11 13.43
N LYS A 40 -5.39 13.25 12.71
CA LYS A 40 -6.85 13.31 12.58
C LYS A 40 -7.53 12.03 13.03
N TYR A 41 -7.00 10.87 12.62
CA TYR A 41 -7.49 9.56 13.00
C TYR A 41 -6.34 8.56 13.02
N GLU A 42 -6.00 8.12 14.20
CA GLU A 42 -4.97 7.13 14.47
C GLU A 42 -5.55 6.05 15.37
N PHE A 43 -5.10 4.82 15.20
CA PHE A 43 -5.63 3.70 15.98
C PHE A 43 -4.57 2.61 16.17
N THR A 44 -4.81 1.77 17.18
CA THR A 44 -4.00 0.58 17.44
C THR A 44 -4.93 -0.62 17.44
N TYR A 45 -4.59 -1.63 16.60
CA TYR A 45 -5.36 -2.85 16.39
C TYR A 45 -6.74 -2.64 15.75
N GLY A 46 -7.33 -3.73 15.30
CA GLY A 46 -8.62 -3.74 14.64
C GLY A 46 -8.56 -4.24 13.20
N LYS A 47 -9.63 -4.00 12.45
CA LYS A 47 -9.72 -4.32 11.00
C LYS A 47 -9.83 -3.03 10.21
N VAL A 48 -9.03 -2.88 9.16
CA VAL A 48 -9.26 -1.89 8.11
C VAL A 48 -9.73 -2.60 6.86
N GLU A 49 -10.79 -2.10 6.25
CA GLU A 49 -11.37 -2.62 5.02
C GLU A 49 -11.57 -1.49 4.03
N VAL A 50 -11.02 -1.65 2.84
CA VAL A 50 -11.11 -0.67 1.75
C VAL A 50 -11.65 -1.37 0.51
N ARG A 51 -12.76 -0.84 -0.04
CA ARG A 51 -13.29 -1.28 -1.31
C ARG A 51 -12.80 -0.33 -2.39
N ALA A 52 -11.98 -0.84 -3.31
CA ALA A 52 -11.31 -0.03 -4.31
C ALA A 52 -11.21 -0.74 -5.66
N LYS A 53 -11.09 0.05 -6.74
CA LYS A 53 -10.78 -0.41 -8.09
C LYS A 53 -9.48 0.23 -8.54
N ILE A 54 -8.45 -0.60 -8.77
CA ILE A 54 -7.11 -0.12 -9.15
C ILE A 54 -7.10 0.40 -10.58
N PRO A 55 -6.27 1.41 -10.89
CA PRO A 55 -6.16 1.96 -12.24
C PRO A 55 -5.40 1.01 -13.17
N ASN A 56 -5.79 0.97 -14.43
CA ASN A 56 -4.99 0.34 -15.48
C ASN A 56 -3.93 1.31 -15.99
N GLY A 57 -2.68 0.86 -16.07
CA GLY A 57 -1.59 1.63 -16.67
C GLY A 57 -0.22 1.23 -16.14
N LYS A 58 0.71 0.96 -17.08
CA LYS A 58 2.09 0.61 -16.72
C LYS A 58 2.84 1.80 -16.13
N GLY A 59 3.47 1.55 -15.01
CA GLY A 59 4.19 2.57 -14.25
C GLY A 59 3.33 3.29 -13.22
N LEU A 60 2.08 2.86 -13.01
CA LEU A 60 1.24 3.31 -11.90
C LEU A 60 1.51 2.48 -10.65
N TRP A 61 1.47 3.12 -9.50
CA TRP A 61 1.65 2.50 -8.19
C TRP A 61 0.58 3.01 -7.22
N PRO A 62 -0.66 2.47 -7.32
CA PRO A 62 -1.68 2.67 -6.30
C PRO A 62 -1.28 1.95 -5.02
N ALA A 63 -1.49 2.60 -3.88
CA ALA A 63 -1.22 2.05 -2.56
C ALA A 63 -2.28 2.46 -1.53
N ILE A 64 -2.61 1.51 -0.64
CA ILE A 64 -3.39 1.69 0.58
C ILE A 64 -2.55 1.11 1.71
N TRP A 65 -2.16 1.92 2.66
CA TRP A 65 -1.18 1.53 3.66
C TRP A 65 -1.33 2.25 4.99
N LEU A 66 -0.67 1.73 6.00
CA LEU A 66 -0.62 2.26 7.35
C LEU A 66 0.82 2.59 7.72
N LEU A 67 1.04 3.74 8.35
CA LEU A 67 2.35 4.16 8.85
C LEU A 67 2.26 4.47 10.33
N GLY A 68 3.30 4.10 11.09
CA GLY A 68 3.35 4.38 12.52
C GLY A 68 3.27 5.88 12.83
N ALA A 69 2.36 6.28 13.72
CA ALA A 69 2.10 7.68 14.05
C ALA A 69 3.29 8.40 14.65
N ASN A 70 4.28 7.68 15.16
CA ASN A 70 5.55 8.21 15.68
C ASN A 70 6.66 8.33 14.63
N GLU A 71 6.32 8.30 13.33
CA GLU A 71 7.30 8.36 12.23
C GLU A 71 8.22 9.58 12.35
N LEU A 72 7.68 10.74 12.70
CA LEU A 72 8.48 11.96 12.85
C LEU A 72 9.48 11.92 14.01
N ASP A 73 9.24 11.06 15.01
CA ASP A 73 10.11 10.93 16.19
C ASP A 73 11.21 9.89 15.97
N VAL A 74 10.88 8.75 15.38
CA VAL A 74 11.78 7.60 15.30
C VAL A 74 12.29 7.33 13.88
N GLY A 75 11.60 7.84 12.87
CA GLY A 75 11.88 7.64 11.45
C GLY A 75 11.45 6.26 10.94
N TRP A 76 11.43 6.15 9.62
CA TRP A 76 11.18 4.89 8.91
C TRP A 76 12.48 4.05 8.80
N PRO A 77 12.46 2.72 8.93
CA PRO A 77 11.31 1.85 9.19
C PRO A 77 11.07 1.55 10.69
N LEU A 78 11.68 2.29 11.62
CA LEU A 78 11.48 2.09 13.07
C LEU A 78 10.03 2.33 13.52
N CYS A 79 9.31 3.24 12.86
CA CYS A 79 7.89 3.48 13.13
C CYS A 79 7.00 2.29 12.72
N GLY A 80 7.46 1.41 11.82
CA GLY A 80 6.67 0.34 11.20
C GLY A 80 5.80 0.84 10.06
N GLU A 81 5.53 -0.05 9.09
CA GLU A 81 4.63 0.18 7.96
C GLU A 81 3.89 -1.10 7.63
N MET A 82 2.63 -1.00 7.26
CA MET A 82 1.77 -2.11 6.86
C MET A 82 1.02 -1.75 5.57
N ASP A 83 1.38 -2.39 4.47
CA ASP A 83 0.80 -2.13 3.15
C ASP A 83 -0.35 -3.10 2.90
N ILE A 84 -1.58 -2.57 2.87
CA ILE A 84 -2.80 -3.35 2.63
C ILE A 84 -2.93 -3.69 1.16
N LEU A 85 -2.58 -2.74 0.30
CA LEU A 85 -2.54 -2.87 -1.16
C LEU A 85 -1.35 -2.14 -1.71
N GLU A 86 -0.57 -2.82 -2.52
CA GLU A 86 0.31 -2.24 -3.51
C GLU A 86 0.11 -2.96 -4.84
N HIS A 87 0.04 -2.21 -5.93
CA HIS A 87 0.05 -2.74 -7.28
C HIS A 87 1.06 -1.96 -8.11
N GLY A 88 1.84 -2.67 -8.90
CA GLY A 88 2.78 -2.09 -9.83
C GLY A 88 3.23 -3.17 -10.81
N ASP A 89 3.28 -2.83 -12.06
CA ASP A 89 3.88 -3.73 -13.05
C ASP A 89 5.38 -3.80 -12.78
N TRP A 90 5.82 -4.89 -12.14
CA TRP A 90 7.23 -5.27 -12.13
C TRP A 90 7.62 -5.57 -13.57
N VAL A 91 8.12 -4.56 -14.27
CA VAL A 91 8.62 -4.69 -15.64
C VAL A 91 9.98 -5.38 -15.60
N LYS A 92 10.04 -6.59 -15.11
CA LYS A 92 11.07 -7.51 -15.58
C LYS A 92 10.42 -8.34 -16.67
N GLU A 93 11.08 -8.39 -17.84
CA GLU A 93 10.83 -9.19 -19.03
C GLU A 93 10.31 -10.64 -18.80
N THR A 94 9.45 -10.82 -17.84
CA THR A 94 8.77 -12.08 -17.61
C THR A 94 7.55 -12.08 -18.49
N THR A 95 7.52 -13.00 -19.39
CA THR A 95 6.46 -13.42 -20.30
C THR A 95 5.18 -13.88 -19.57
N SER A 96 5.00 -13.56 -18.31
CA SER A 96 3.79 -13.81 -17.54
C SER A 96 2.91 -12.58 -17.62
N ASN A 97 1.69 -12.79 -18.10
CA ASN A 97 0.58 -11.85 -18.01
C ASN A 97 0.15 -11.72 -16.54
N ASP A 98 0.99 -11.16 -15.67
CA ASP A 98 0.65 -10.90 -14.27
C ASP A 98 -0.19 -9.62 -14.15
N GLU A 99 -1.06 -9.39 -15.13
CA GLU A 99 -2.12 -8.41 -15.03
C GLU A 99 -2.95 -8.76 -13.78
N GLY A 100 -2.95 -7.84 -12.81
CA GLY A 100 -3.67 -8.05 -11.56
C GLY A 100 -2.86 -8.61 -10.41
N LEU A 101 -1.53 -8.70 -10.49
CA LEU A 101 -0.71 -9.01 -9.33
C LEU A 101 -0.78 -7.85 -8.33
N VAL A 102 -1.27 -8.14 -7.14
CA VAL A 102 -1.31 -7.22 -6.00
C VAL A 102 -0.51 -7.79 -4.85
N SER A 103 0.04 -6.92 -4.02
CA SER A 103 0.81 -7.31 -2.85
C SER A 103 0.35 -6.59 -1.59
N SER A 104 0.62 -7.24 -0.45
CA SER A 104 0.64 -6.62 0.86
C SER A 104 2.00 -6.82 1.50
N ALA A 105 2.42 -5.89 2.35
CA ALA A 105 3.72 -5.97 2.99
C ALA A 105 3.72 -5.46 4.44
N VAL A 106 4.75 -5.85 5.17
CA VAL A 106 5.08 -5.33 6.50
C VAL A 106 6.53 -4.91 6.49
N HIS A 107 6.82 -3.66 6.88
CA HIS A 107 8.18 -3.12 7.00
C HIS A 107 8.52 -2.81 8.45
N TYR A 108 9.71 -3.18 8.87
CA TYR A 108 10.21 -2.96 10.22
C TYR A 108 11.73 -2.87 10.24
N HIS A 109 12.30 -2.34 11.32
CA HIS A 109 13.74 -2.21 11.48
C HIS A 109 14.37 -3.50 12.02
N GLU A 110 15.56 -3.86 11.55
CA GLU A 110 16.25 -5.08 11.96
C GLU A 110 16.52 -5.19 13.47
N SER A 111 16.77 -4.06 14.15
CA SER A 111 16.98 -4.02 15.61
C SER A 111 15.75 -4.44 16.43
N GLN A 112 14.58 -4.48 15.80
CA GLN A 112 13.32 -4.88 16.45
C GLN A 112 13.20 -6.40 16.56
N ASN A 113 13.98 -7.16 15.77
CA ASN A 113 14.09 -8.61 15.81
C ASN A 113 12.74 -9.33 15.90
N LEU A 114 11.82 -8.97 15.01
CA LEU A 114 10.42 -9.37 15.07
C LEU A 114 10.12 -10.70 14.39
N PHE A 115 11.09 -11.27 13.66
CA PHE A 115 10.82 -12.39 12.80
C PHE A 115 11.95 -13.42 12.73
N GLN A 116 11.57 -14.71 12.77
CA GLN A 116 12.44 -15.83 12.40
C GLN A 116 11.99 -16.37 11.04
N TYR A 117 12.81 -16.23 10.04
CA TYR A 117 12.55 -16.38 8.60
C TYR A 117 12.02 -17.74 8.12
N GLU A 118 11.94 -18.76 8.96
CA GLU A 118 11.91 -20.15 8.49
C GLU A 118 10.51 -20.75 8.27
N SER A 119 9.39 -20.01 8.42
CA SER A 119 8.11 -20.70 8.58
C SER A 119 6.88 -20.19 7.82
N LEU A 120 6.95 -19.16 6.98
CA LEU A 120 5.76 -18.69 6.26
C LEU A 120 5.76 -19.18 4.81
N PRO A 121 4.80 -20.02 4.41
CA PRO A 121 4.64 -20.40 3.00
C PRO A 121 4.18 -19.22 2.16
N ASN A 122 4.69 -19.13 0.92
CA ASN A 122 4.32 -18.12 -0.09
C ASN A 122 4.64 -16.66 0.30
N THR A 123 5.62 -16.42 1.13
CA THR A 123 6.09 -15.08 1.50
C THR A 123 7.44 -14.77 0.86
N ILE A 124 7.61 -13.51 0.45
CA ILE A 124 8.86 -12.98 -0.07
C ILE A 124 9.49 -12.11 1.01
N PHE A 125 10.79 -12.23 1.19
CA PHE A 125 11.55 -11.49 2.20
C PHE A 125 12.67 -10.71 1.52
N GLY A 126 12.93 -9.52 2.03
CA GLY A 126 14.06 -8.74 1.56
C GLY A 126 14.56 -7.74 2.60
N PRO A 127 15.81 -7.34 2.47
CA PRO A 127 16.32 -6.20 3.20
C PRO A 127 15.79 -4.92 2.57
N ASN A 128 15.56 -3.92 3.41
CA ASN A 128 15.48 -2.54 2.98
C ASN A 128 16.65 -1.77 3.63
N PRO A 129 16.92 -0.53 3.25
CA PRO A 129 17.91 0.27 3.95
C PRO A 129 17.54 0.38 5.44
N ASN A 130 18.33 -0.23 6.31
CA ASN A 130 18.16 -0.27 7.76
C ASN A 130 17.01 -1.15 8.28
N GLY A 131 16.47 -2.09 7.48
CA GLY A 131 15.40 -2.94 7.99
C GLY A 131 15.07 -4.15 7.11
N HIS A 132 13.89 -4.68 7.34
CA HIS A 132 13.35 -5.83 6.64
C HIS A 132 11.93 -5.57 6.18
N TRP A 133 11.52 -6.26 5.13
CA TRP A 133 10.14 -6.35 4.70
C TRP A 133 9.73 -7.82 4.48
N VAL A 134 8.47 -8.08 4.73
CA VAL A 134 7.81 -9.36 4.47
C VAL A 134 6.63 -9.06 3.55
N ARG A 135 6.52 -9.72 2.42
CA ARG A 135 5.49 -9.47 1.41
C ARG A 135 4.77 -10.77 1.01
N GLY A 136 3.46 -10.69 0.88
CA GLY A 136 2.61 -11.69 0.23
C GLY A 136 2.03 -11.13 -1.06
N GLU A 137 1.93 -11.97 -2.07
CA GLU A 137 1.42 -11.61 -3.40
C GLU A 137 0.23 -12.47 -3.78
N ARG A 138 -0.68 -11.89 -4.58
CA ARG A 138 -1.83 -12.57 -5.12
C ARG A 138 -2.24 -11.97 -6.45
N VAL A 139 -2.57 -12.80 -7.43
CA VAL A 139 -3.27 -12.40 -8.66
C VAL A 139 -4.76 -12.33 -8.38
N ILE A 140 -5.40 -11.25 -8.80
CA ILE A 140 -6.85 -11.05 -8.73
C ILE A 140 -7.45 -10.98 -10.13
N ASP A 141 -8.69 -11.43 -10.26
CA ASP A 141 -9.41 -11.39 -11.54
C ASP A 141 -9.98 -9.99 -11.82
N ASN A 142 -9.94 -9.54 -13.07
CA ASN A 142 -10.48 -8.25 -13.52
C ASN A 142 -10.04 -7.04 -12.66
N PRO A 143 -8.74 -6.87 -12.40
CA PRO A 143 -8.21 -5.90 -11.43
C PRO A 143 -8.60 -4.46 -11.72
N TYR A 144 -8.82 -4.12 -13.01
CA TYR A 144 -9.07 -2.77 -13.48
C TYR A 144 -10.55 -2.47 -13.72
N ASP A 145 -11.39 -3.50 -13.82
CA ASP A 145 -12.80 -3.38 -14.21
C ASP A 145 -13.76 -3.57 -13.03
N GLN A 146 -13.30 -4.20 -11.94
CA GLN A 146 -14.10 -4.50 -10.77
C GLN A 146 -13.54 -3.89 -9.50
N PHE A 147 -14.43 -3.62 -8.54
CA PHE A 147 -14.03 -3.26 -7.18
C PHE A 147 -13.72 -4.51 -6.38
N HIS A 148 -12.57 -4.52 -5.74
CA HIS A 148 -12.13 -5.54 -4.80
C HIS A 148 -12.11 -4.99 -3.38
N ILE A 149 -12.15 -5.89 -2.40
CA ILE A 149 -12.03 -5.53 -0.98
C ILE A 149 -10.63 -5.92 -0.50
N PHE A 150 -9.84 -4.91 -0.17
CA PHE A 150 -8.52 -5.07 0.43
C PHE A 150 -8.63 -4.83 1.92
N SER A 151 -8.14 -5.75 2.75
CA SER A 151 -8.26 -5.58 4.19
C SER A 151 -7.09 -6.14 4.99
N ILE A 152 -6.91 -5.57 6.17
CA ILE A 152 -5.97 -6.00 7.19
C ILE A 152 -6.75 -6.30 8.48
N GLN A 153 -6.41 -7.40 9.15
CA GLN A 153 -6.78 -7.66 10.54
C GLN A 153 -5.52 -7.62 11.38
N TRP A 154 -5.49 -6.74 12.34
CA TRP A 154 -4.32 -6.48 13.16
C TRP A 154 -4.65 -6.63 14.64
N SER A 155 -3.96 -7.56 15.29
CA SER A 155 -4.08 -7.88 16.71
C SER A 155 -2.72 -7.76 17.41
N PRO A 156 -2.65 -7.89 18.73
CA PRO A 156 -1.36 -7.96 19.44
C PRO A 156 -0.45 -9.12 19.02
N GLU A 157 -1.03 -10.20 18.47
CA GLU A 157 -0.33 -11.44 18.14
C GLU A 157 0.09 -11.53 16.68
N LYS A 158 -0.68 -10.89 15.78
CA LYS A 158 -0.46 -11.03 14.33
C LYS A 158 -1.12 -9.94 13.51
N ILE A 159 -0.63 -9.83 12.28
CA ILE A 159 -1.19 -9.02 11.21
C ILE A 159 -1.57 -9.97 10.07
N GLU A 160 -2.81 -9.91 9.59
CA GLU A 160 -3.32 -10.74 8.51
C GLU A 160 -3.87 -9.86 7.39
N PHE A 161 -3.52 -10.18 6.14
CA PHE A 161 -3.95 -9.44 4.96
C PHE A 161 -4.85 -10.29 4.08
N PHE A 162 -5.91 -9.67 3.56
CA PHE A 162 -6.93 -10.33 2.78
C PHE A 162 -7.27 -9.52 1.53
N ILE A 163 -7.61 -10.24 0.46
CA ILE A 163 -8.21 -9.71 -0.75
C ILE A 163 -9.46 -10.53 -1.02
N ASP A 164 -10.62 -9.86 -1.12
CA ASP A 164 -11.92 -10.51 -1.29
C ASP A 164 -12.13 -11.65 -0.28
N GLU A 165 -11.86 -11.37 1.00
CA GLU A 165 -11.96 -12.32 2.13
C GLU A 165 -10.95 -13.49 2.10
N ILE A 166 -10.08 -13.57 1.08
CA ILE A 166 -9.07 -14.63 0.99
C ILE A 166 -7.76 -14.12 1.57
N LYS A 167 -7.33 -14.78 2.66
CA LYS A 167 -6.04 -14.47 3.28
C LYS A 167 -4.89 -14.85 2.35
N HIS A 168 -3.93 -13.94 2.17
CA HIS A 168 -2.75 -14.16 1.34
C HIS A 168 -1.42 -13.85 2.05
N LEU A 169 -1.47 -13.12 3.17
CA LEU A 169 -0.29 -12.88 4.01
C LEU A 169 -0.70 -12.94 5.49
N GLU A 170 0.15 -13.54 6.32
CA GLU A 170 0.09 -13.47 7.78
C GLU A 170 1.48 -13.14 8.31
N PHE A 171 1.58 -12.15 9.18
CA PHE A 171 2.81 -11.76 9.85
C PHE A 171 2.61 -11.93 11.36
N PRO A 172 3.30 -12.88 12.02
CA PRO A 172 3.24 -13.05 13.46
C PRO A 172 4.01 -11.94 14.17
N ILE A 173 3.38 -11.30 15.14
CA ILE A 173 4.04 -10.33 16.01
C ILE A 173 4.63 -11.09 17.19
N LEU A 174 5.95 -11.22 17.22
CA LEU A 174 6.61 -11.80 18.38
C LEU A 174 6.43 -10.88 19.60
N SER A 175 6.31 -11.49 20.78
CA SER A 175 6.25 -10.76 22.05
C SER A 175 7.58 -10.03 22.28
N ASN A 176 7.70 -8.83 21.72
CA ASN A 176 8.87 -7.98 21.81
C ASN A 176 8.45 -6.55 22.17
N PRO A 177 8.95 -5.97 23.27
CA PRO A 177 8.58 -4.62 23.68
C PRO A 177 8.97 -3.54 22.65
N ASN A 178 9.89 -3.84 21.75
CA ASN A 178 10.36 -2.92 20.72
C ASN A 178 9.54 -3.02 19.41
N THR A 179 8.50 -3.85 19.37
CA THR A 179 7.66 -3.92 18.17
C THR A 179 7.00 -2.57 17.89
N PRO A 180 7.01 -2.07 16.64
CA PRO A 180 6.27 -0.87 16.29
C PRO A 180 4.77 -1.15 16.24
N PHE A 181 4.37 -2.41 16.05
CA PHE A 181 2.99 -2.84 15.81
C PHE A 181 2.12 -2.90 17.08
N ASN A 182 2.56 -2.29 18.17
CA ASN A 182 1.78 -2.03 19.38
C ASN A 182 1.58 -0.52 19.63
N LYS A 183 1.83 0.29 18.62
CA LYS A 183 1.69 1.75 18.63
C LYS A 183 0.54 2.18 17.72
N PRO A 184 0.05 3.43 17.81
CA PRO A 184 -0.91 3.95 16.85
C PRO A 184 -0.34 4.07 15.43
N PHE A 185 -1.20 3.80 14.45
CA PHE A 185 -0.93 3.98 13.02
C PHE A 185 -2.00 4.87 12.39
N PHE A 186 -1.65 5.56 11.32
CA PHE A 186 -2.57 6.31 10.48
C PHE A 186 -2.65 5.73 9.08
N ILE A 187 -3.72 6.04 8.36
CA ILE A 187 -4.00 5.51 7.02
C ILE A 187 -3.44 6.46 5.97
N LEU A 188 -2.85 5.88 4.92
CA LEU A 188 -2.47 6.59 3.70
C LEU A 188 -3.08 5.91 2.48
N ILE A 189 -3.48 6.74 1.49
CA ILE A 189 -3.95 6.29 0.19
C ILE A 189 -3.33 7.18 -0.87
N ASN A 190 -2.69 6.59 -1.87
CA ASN A 190 -2.10 7.36 -2.96
C ASN A 190 -2.10 6.60 -4.29
N LEU A 191 -1.91 7.36 -5.35
CA LEU A 191 -1.55 6.84 -6.67
C LEU A 191 -0.21 7.47 -7.07
N ALA A 192 0.89 6.73 -6.95
CA ALA A 192 2.19 7.17 -7.43
C ALA A 192 2.31 6.90 -8.94
N VAL A 193 3.23 7.62 -9.60
CA VAL A 193 3.60 7.43 -11.00
C VAL A 193 5.10 7.24 -11.08
N GLY A 194 5.53 6.08 -11.58
CA GLY A 194 6.92 5.67 -11.55
C GLY A 194 7.39 5.32 -10.13
N GLY A 195 8.68 5.16 -9.97
CA GLY A 195 9.35 4.81 -8.74
C GLY A 195 9.96 3.42 -8.78
N HIS A 196 10.65 3.03 -7.71
CA HIS A 196 11.39 1.77 -7.69
C HIS A 196 10.46 0.54 -7.79
N PHE A 197 9.22 0.63 -7.32
CA PHE A 197 8.24 -0.46 -7.39
C PHE A 197 7.76 -0.74 -8.82
N THR A 198 7.96 0.19 -9.74
CA THR A 198 7.67 0.04 -11.17
C THR A 198 8.95 0.02 -12.02
N ASP A 199 10.12 -0.28 -11.43
CA ASP A 199 11.44 -0.15 -12.08
C ASP A 199 11.66 1.21 -12.77
N TYR A 200 11.01 2.26 -12.26
CA TYR A 200 10.99 3.62 -12.84
C TYR A 200 10.40 3.68 -14.26
N TYR A 201 9.78 2.62 -14.72
CA TYR A 201 9.12 2.61 -16.02
C TYR A 201 7.76 3.33 -15.93
N ILE A 202 7.44 4.08 -16.95
CA ILE A 202 6.12 4.67 -17.18
C ILE A 202 5.82 4.51 -18.67
N ASP A 203 4.62 4.05 -19.03
CA ASP A 203 4.21 3.97 -20.42
C ASP A 203 4.35 5.35 -21.09
N PRO A 204 5.13 5.49 -22.17
CA PRO A 204 5.29 6.78 -22.87
C PRO A 204 3.96 7.34 -23.40
N ASN A 205 2.96 6.50 -23.64
CA ASN A 205 1.62 6.90 -24.07
C ASN A 205 0.67 7.20 -22.90
N PHE A 206 1.13 7.06 -21.65
CA PHE A 206 0.31 7.40 -20.49
C PHE A 206 -0.15 8.85 -20.54
N SER A 207 -1.42 9.08 -20.33
CA SER A 207 -2.03 10.41 -20.24
C SER A 207 -2.65 10.66 -18.86
N GLU A 208 -3.57 9.80 -18.45
CA GLU A 208 -4.21 9.84 -17.14
C GLU A 208 -4.78 8.48 -16.76
N ALA A 209 -4.92 8.24 -15.47
CA ALA A 209 -5.62 7.09 -14.90
C ALA A 209 -6.14 7.41 -13.51
N THR A 210 -7.23 6.76 -13.11
CA THR A 210 -7.92 7.04 -11.85
C THR A 210 -7.99 5.81 -10.96
N PHE A 211 -7.56 5.97 -9.71
CA PHE A 211 -7.76 5.04 -8.62
C PHE A 211 -9.08 5.40 -7.93
N GLU A 212 -10.03 4.48 -7.89
CA GLU A 212 -11.37 4.71 -7.35
C GLU A 212 -11.55 3.97 -6.02
N ILE A 213 -11.96 4.68 -4.98
CA ILE A 213 -12.20 4.14 -3.64
C ILE A 213 -13.66 4.40 -3.27
N ASP A 214 -14.40 3.32 -3.00
CA ASP A 214 -15.81 3.38 -2.60
C ASP A 214 -15.94 3.70 -1.12
N TYR A 215 -15.24 2.95 -0.25
CA TYR A 215 -15.21 3.22 1.18
C TYR A 215 -13.89 2.81 1.84
N VAL A 216 -13.64 3.44 2.97
CA VAL A 216 -12.67 3.01 3.98
C VAL A 216 -13.42 2.80 5.29
N ARG A 217 -13.31 1.63 5.89
CA ARG A 217 -13.95 1.28 7.17
C ARG A 217 -12.92 0.77 8.15
N VAL A 218 -12.99 1.27 9.37
CA VAL A 218 -12.17 0.80 10.49
C VAL A 218 -13.09 0.24 11.57
N TYR A 219 -12.79 -0.98 11.99
CA TYR A 219 -13.51 -1.70 13.04
C TYR A 219 -12.57 -1.93 14.23
N GLN A 220 -12.99 -1.50 15.41
CA GLN A 220 -12.26 -1.65 16.67
C GLN A 220 -13.09 -2.44 17.69
#